data_f77feb883728d5be5669a8e662779958
#
_entry.id   f77feb883728d5be5669a8e662779958
#
_cell.length_a   1.000
_cell.length_b   1.000
_cell.length_c   1.000
_cell.angle_alpha   90.00
_cell.angle_beta   90.00
_cell.angle_gamma   90.00
#
_symmetry.space_group_name_H-M   'P 1'
#
loop_
_entity.id
_entity.type
_entity.pdbx_description
1 polymer ?
#
loop_
_entity_poly.entity_id
_entity_poly.type
_entity_poly.pdbx_seq_one_letter_code
_entity_poly.pdbx_strand_id
1 'polypeptide(L)'
;YLYDRCDEQGLLVWVDSPLHRSSFLGDVAYFATPQFEQNGIQQLQEIIAQNYNHPSVVMWGIFSRLWMRGDDVTPYLRRLNDTAHAMDRSRPTVACSDQNGGLNFITDLIVWRQDVGWRKGSTDDVAVWRNQLQKNWSNLRSGVCYGGSGFIGHKSYTAQTAPRSNWMPEERQTRFHEEYVKNLQNDSLFWGTWINNMFDYGSARRPYGINGEGLVTIDRRERKDAYYLYRALWNERKPTLHIVDKRRSLRDRNRQAFSVYSSVGAPTLFVGADTVAMTQYAACQYRSDSVEIQGIVQVKAVAGEQCDSVTLRVGNVLKPKRQPVPRRTAGPQQTN
;
A
#
# COMPACT_ATOMS: atom_id res chain seq x y z
N TYR A 1 -8.68 19.42 14.53
CA TYR A 1 -9.77 18.50 14.16
C TYR A 1 -9.30 17.06 13.85
N LEU A 2 -8.30 16.85 12.93
CA LEU A 2 -7.85 15.50 12.60
C LEU A 2 -7.28 14.77 13.83
N TYR A 3 -6.37 15.41 14.53
CA TYR A 3 -5.73 14.83 15.72
C TYR A 3 -6.74 14.64 16.86
N ASP A 4 -7.65 15.60 17.10
CA ASP A 4 -8.74 15.45 18.09
C ASP A 4 -9.57 14.20 17.79
N ARG A 5 -9.90 13.97 16.52
CA ARG A 5 -10.63 12.75 16.11
C ARG A 5 -9.81 11.47 16.28
N CYS A 6 -8.50 11.54 16.05
CA CYS A 6 -7.61 10.40 16.31
C CYS A 6 -7.52 10.10 17.81
N ASP A 7 -7.42 11.14 18.64
CA ASP A 7 -7.43 11.00 20.11
C ASP A 7 -8.73 10.34 20.61
N GLU A 8 -9.88 10.82 20.13
CA GLU A 8 -11.20 10.27 20.49
C GLU A 8 -11.40 8.82 20.02
N GLN A 9 -10.85 8.45 18.87
CA GLN A 9 -11.00 7.12 18.26
C GLN A 9 -9.90 6.14 18.67
N GLY A 10 -8.88 6.57 19.40
CA GLY A 10 -7.72 5.76 19.75
C GLY A 10 -6.87 5.35 18.55
N LEU A 11 -6.76 6.23 17.53
CA LEU A 11 -5.93 6.00 16.36
C LEU A 11 -4.53 6.52 16.60
N LEU A 12 -3.53 5.66 16.43
CA LEU A 12 -2.13 6.07 16.53
C LEU A 12 -1.69 6.85 15.30
N VAL A 13 -1.01 7.96 15.51
CA VAL A 13 -0.58 8.88 14.47
C VAL A 13 0.94 9.00 14.46
N TRP A 14 1.52 8.79 13.29
CA TRP A 14 2.89 9.17 12.97
C TRP A 14 2.83 10.50 12.18
N VAL A 15 3.48 11.53 12.69
CA VAL A 15 3.51 12.87 12.06
C VAL A 15 4.85 13.09 11.38
N ASP A 16 4.82 13.25 10.05
CA ASP A 16 6.04 13.51 9.26
C ASP A 16 6.39 15.00 9.21
N SER A 17 7.68 15.32 9.32
CA SER A 17 8.23 16.57 8.84
C SER A 17 8.15 16.65 7.31
N PRO A 18 8.15 17.84 6.70
CA PRO A 18 8.01 17.98 5.25
C PRO A 18 9.25 17.58 4.45
N LEU A 19 10.29 17.05 5.07
CA LEU A 19 11.51 16.61 4.39
C LEU A 19 11.27 15.28 3.66
N HIS A 20 10.95 15.39 2.38
CA HIS A 20 10.54 14.28 1.54
C HIS A 20 11.28 14.31 0.20
N ARG A 21 11.39 13.14 -0.45
CA ARG A 21 11.88 13.04 -1.83
C ARG A 21 11.25 14.12 -2.71
N SER A 22 12.08 14.79 -3.49
CA SER A 22 11.61 15.75 -4.46
C SER A 22 10.43 15.23 -5.29
N SER A 23 9.45 16.10 -5.49
CA SER A 23 8.28 15.77 -6.27
C SER A 23 8.49 15.94 -7.77
N PHE A 24 9.53 16.63 -8.25
CA PHE A 24 9.80 16.90 -9.66
C PHE A 24 11.01 16.11 -10.20
N LEU A 25 10.99 15.79 -11.48
CA LEU A 25 12.12 15.14 -12.16
C LEU A 25 13.30 16.12 -12.21
N GLY A 26 14.46 15.64 -11.76
CA GLY A 26 15.69 16.43 -11.77
C GLY A 26 15.89 17.35 -10.57
N ASP A 27 14.87 17.51 -9.74
CA ASP A 27 14.93 18.29 -8.52
C ASP A 27 15.60 17.52 -7.39
N VAL A 28 16.24 18.21 -6.46
CA VAL A 28 16.87 17.62 -5.28
C VAL A 28 15.99 17.85 -4.05
N ALA A 29 16.06 16.93 -3.10
CA ALA A 29 15.28 17.01 -1.87
C ALA A 29 15.93 17.90 -0.81
N TYR A 30 17.22 18.19 -0.95
CA TYR A 30 18.00 18.89 0.04
C TYR A 30 19.08 19.78 -0.62
N PHE A 31 19.22 20.98 -0.07
CA PHE A 31 20.28 21.92 -0.35
C PHE A 31 20.95 22.34 0.95
N ALA A 32 22.28 22.24 1.01
CA ALA A 32 23.07 22.65 2.18
C ALA A 32 23.17 24.17 2.30
N THR A 33 22.03 24.82 2.52
CA THR A 33 21.99 26.28 2.77
C THR A 33 21.44 26.54 4.16
N PRO A 34 22.00 27.54 4.89
CA PRO A 34 21.51 27.89 6.22
C PRO A 34 20.00 28.17 6.26
N GLN A 35 19.49 28.83 5.22
CA GLN A 35 18.06 29.16 5.13
C GLN A 35 17.17 27.93 5.02
N PHE A 36 17.55 26.95 4.19
CA PHE A 36 16.80 25.71 4.03
C PHE A 36 16.77 24.93 5.36
N GLU A 37 17.95 24.76 5.96
CA GLU A 37 18.08 24.00 7.20
C GLU A 37 17.36 24.66 8.38
N GLN A 38 17.50 25.97 8.53
CA GLN A 38 16.84 26.72 9.60
C GLN A 38 15.31 26.68 9.44
N ASN A 39 14.81 26.82 8.23
CA ASN A 39 13.38 26.70 7.94
C ASN A 39 12.84 25.30 8.28
N GLY A 40 13.55 24.23 7.91
CA GLY A 40 13.12 22.87 8.21
C GLY A 40 13.17 22.54 9.71
N ILE A 41 14.17 23.05 10.43
CA ILE A 41 14.24 22.92 11.91
C ILE A 41 13.04 23.66 12.54
N GLN A 42 12.75 24.90 12.10
CA GLN A 42 11.62 25.66 12.59
C GLN A 42 10.29 24.93 12.34
N GLN A 43 10.08 24.40 11.15
CA GLN A 43 8.88 23.64 10.82
C GLN A 43 8.70 22.40 11.72
N LEU A 44 9.80 21.66 11.98
CA LEU A 44 9.76 20.52 12.89
C LEU A 44 9.38 20.97 14.31
N GLN A 45 9.96 22.07 14.80
CA GLN A 45 9.65 22.63 16.11
C GLN A 45 8.17 23.03 16.21
N GLU A 46 7.62 23.68 15.19
CA GLU A 46 6.22 24.07 15.12
C GLU A 46 5.29 22.85 15.11
N ILE A 47 5.63 21.81 14.33
CA ILE A 47 4.88 20.55 14.28
C ILE A 47 4.83 19.89 15.68
N ILE A 48 5.97 19.80 16.35
CA ILE A 48 6.03 19.19 17.68
C ILE A 48 5.26 20.03 18.69
N ALA A 49 5.49 21.35 18.74
CA ALA A 49 4.82 22.26 19.69
C ALA A 49 3.29 22.24 19.53
N GLN A 50 2.79 22.23 18.30
CA GLN A 50 1.35 22.20 18.02
C GLN A 50 0.70 20.88 18.37
N ASN A 51 1.42 19.76 18.27
CA ASN A 51 0.83 18.42 18.39
C ASN A 51 1.30 17.65 19.63
N TYR A 52 2.12 18.27 20.48
CA TYR A 52 2.68 17.64 21.68
C TYR A 52 1.62 17.06 22.61
N ASN A 53 0.51 17.76 22.79
CA ASN A 53 -0.56 17.38 23.72
C ASN A 53 -1.60 16.40 23.12
N HIS A 54 -1.39 15.93 21.88
CA HIS A 54 -2.25 14.90 21.30
C HIS A 54 -1.76 13.50 21.69
N PRO A 55 -2.50 12.73 22.51
CA PRO A 55 -2.10 11.38 22.93
C PRO A 55 -2.08 10.39 21.77
N SER A 56 -2.81 10.67 20.68
CA SER A 56 -2.76 9.87 19.47
C SER A 56 -1.40 9.93 18.75
N VAL A 57 -0.68 11.06 18.86
CA VAL A 57 0.64 11.20 18.23
C VAL A 57 1.66 10.37 18.99
N VAL A 58 2.24 9.38 18.32
CA VAL A 58 3.16 8.41 18.94
C VAL A 58 4.58 8.46 18.39
N MET A 59 4.81 9.10 17.25
CA MET A 59 6.13 9.17 16.60
C MET A 59 6.29 10.47 15.82
N TRP A 60 7.53 10.99 15.77
CA TRP A 60 7.93 12.14 14.98
C TRP A 60 8.74 11.70 13.77
N GLY A 61 8.20 11.91 12.56
CA GLY A 61 8.84 11.56 11.30
C GLY A 61 9.89 12.62 10.91
N ILE A 62 11.13 12.21 10.73
CA ILE A 62 12.24 13.11 10.41
C ILE A 62 12.40 13.27 8.90
N PHE A 63 12.32 12.17 8.15
CA PHE A 63 12.38 12.22 6.69
C PHE A 63 11.64 11.06 6.04
N SER A 64 11.30 11.24 4.75
CA SER A 64 10.69 10.19 3.94
C SER A 64 11.33 10.10 2.57
N ARG A 65 11.99 8.98 2.26
CA ARG A 65 12.52 8.63 0.93
C ARG A 65 13.37 9.72 0.29
N LEU A 66 14.47 10.08 0.91
CA LEU A 66 15.38 11.10 0.38
C LEU A 66 16.19 10.57 -0.81
N TRP A 67 16.36 11.39 -1.83
CA TRP A 67 17.35 11.14 -2.86
C TRP A 67 18.71 11.63 -2.41
N MET A 68 19.70 10.74 -2.44
CA MET A 68 21.09 11.04 -2.11
C MET A 68 21.80 11.61 -3.35
N ARG A 69 21.27 12.73 -3.87
CA ARG A 69 21.90 13.50 -4.94
C ARG A 69 22.13 14.92 -4.45
N GLY A 70 23.31 15.46 -4.72
CA GLY A 70 23.71 16.79 -4.27
C GLY A 70 24.47 16.74 -2.95
N ASP A 71 24.15 17.64 -2.04
CA ASP A 71 24.84 17.80 -0.77
C ASP A 71 24.59 16.66 0.20
N ASP A 72 25.55 16.43 1.11
CA ASP A 72 25.36 15.43 2.20
C ASP A 72 24.32 15.92 3.21
N VAL A 73 23.19 15.26 3.23
CA VAL A 73 22.08 15.57 4.13
C VAL A 73 22.29 15.04 5.56
N THR A 74 23.27 14.18 5.78
CA THR A 74 23.49 13.48 7.07
C THR A 74 23.62 14.44 8.26
N PRO A 75 24.45 15.50 8.21
CA PRO A 75 24.57 16.44 9.33
C PRO A 75 23.24 17.14 9.66
N TYR A 76 22.47 17.49 8.64
CA TYR A 76 21.16 18.13 8.81
C TYR A 76 20.14 17.17 9.44
N LEU A 77 20.09 15.91 9.01
CA LEU A 77 19.20 14.90 9.62
C LEU A 77 19.50 14.67 11.08
N ARG A 78 20.79 14.65 11.45
CA ARG A 78 21.19 14.55 12.88
C ARG A 78 20.67 15.73 13.68
N ARG A 79 20.83 16.96 13.18
CA ARG A 79 20.28 18.17 13.85
C ARG A 79 18.76 18.13 13.98
N LEU A 80 18.03 17.65 12.97
CA LEU A 80 16.57 17.48 13.06
C LEU A 80 16.22 16.44 14.14
N ASN A 81 16.91 15.30 14.14
CA ASN A 81 16.71 14.25 15.15
C ASN A 81 16.98 14.77 16.58
N ASP A 82 18.10 15.44 16.77
CA ASP A 82 18.47 16.04 18.07
C ASP A 82 17.47 17.11 18.51
N THR A 83 16.94 17.90 17.56
CA THR A 83 15.89 18.91 17.82
C THR A 83 14.61 18.24 18.28
N ALA A 84 14.18 17.15 17.62
CA ALA A 84 12.99 16.42 18.03
C ALA A 84 13.13 15.87 19.47
N HIS A 85 14.26 15.24 19.79
CA HIS A 85 14.54 14.73 21.14
C HIS A 85 14.68 15.82 22.19
N ALA A 86 15.22 17.00 21.84
CA ALA A 86 15.29 18.12 22.77
C ALA A 86 13.91 18.67 23.15
N MET A 87 12.95 18.61 22.21
CA MET A 87 11.57 19.06 22.42
C MET A 87 10.67 18.00 23.05
N ASP A 88 10.84 16.75 22.66
CA ASP A 88 10.04 15.63 23.17
C ASP A 88 10.89 14.36 23.35
N ARG A 89 11.16 14.03 24.60
CA ARG A 89 11.89 12.81 24.99
C ARG A 89 10.99 11.58 25.15
N SER A 90 9.70 11.76 25.08
CA SER A 90 8.73 10.69 25.34
C SER A 90 8.36 9.89 24.10
N ARG A 91 8.52 10.48 22.91
CA ARG A 91 8.17 9.87 21.64
C ARG A 91 9.40 9.59 20.79
N PRO A 92 9.49 8.40 20.17
CA PRO A 92 10.59 8.09 19.28
C PRO A 92 10.52 8.89 17.96
N THR A 93 11.68 9.09 17.38
CA THR A 93 11.82 9.56 16.00
C THR A 93 11.77 8.38 15.02
N VAL A 94 11.29 8.62 13.83
CA VAL A 94 11.15 7.60 12.79
C VAL A 94 11.47 8.15 11.40
N ALA A 95 11.96 7.31 10.52
CA ALA A 95 12.13 7.62 9.10
C ALA A 95 11.58 6.53 8.20
N CYS A 96 11.02 6.93 7.05
CA CYS A 96 10.65 6.00 5.98
C CYS A 96 11.71 6.02 4.88
N SER A 97 12.42 4.91 4.65
CA SER A 97 13.55 4.84 3.73
C SER A 97 13.35 3.82 2.61
N ASP A 98 13.79 4.17 1.41
CA ASP A 98 13.84 3.29 0.24
C ASP A 98 15.28 3.03 -0.25
N GLN A 99 16.27 3.29 0.61
CA GLN A 99 17.69 3.14 0.31
C GLN A 99 18.46 2.46 1.44
N ASN A 100 19.64 1.94 1.12
CA ASN A 100 20.59 1.40 2.07
C ASN A 100 21.58 2.49 2.52
N GLY A 101 22.16 2.34 3.71
CA GLY A 101 23.23 3.20 4.19
C GLY A 101 22.99 3.83 5.56
N GLY A 102 23.93 4.69 5.97
CA GLY A 102 24.02 5.24 7.33
C GLY A 102 22.85 6.12 7.76
N LEU A 103 22.09 6.69 6.81
CA LEU A 103 20.91 7.50 7.12
C LEU A 103 19.85 6.73 7.90
N ASN A 104 19.75 5.41 7.67
CA ASN A 104 18.75 4.55 8.30
C ASN A 104 18.97 4.34 9.81
N PHE A 105 20.08 4.82 10.35
CA PHE A 105 20.45 4.69 11.76
C PHE A 105 20.52 6.04 12.50
N ILE A 106 19.96 7.09 11.92
CA ILE A 106 19.92 8.41 12.56
C ILE A 106 18.72 8.51 13.51
N THR A 107 17.55 8.01 13.06
CA THR A 107 16.33 7.99 13.86
C THR A 107 16.25 6.74 14.74
N ASP A 108 15.43 6.78 15.80
CA ASP A 108 15.24 5.63 16.69
C ASP A 108 14.63 4.43 15.99
N LEU A 109 13.71 4.69 15.05
CA LEU A 109 12.98 3.67 14.30
C LEU A 109 13.16 3.88 12.80
N ILE A 110 13.15 2.78 12.07
CA ILE A 110 13.17 2.77 10.62
C ILE A 110 11.97 2.02 10.05
N VAL A 111 11.38 2.55 8.99
CA VAL A 111 10.34 1.92 8.19
C VAL A 111 10.82 1.81 6.75
N TRP A 112 10.89 0.59 6.23
CA TRP A 112 11.31 0.35 4.86
C TRP A 112 10.17 0.61 3.88
N ARG A 113 10.37 1.51 2.94
CA ARG A 113 9.46 1.66 1.82
C ARG A 113 9.74 0.59 0.78
N GLN A 114 8.77 -0.29 0.55
CA GLN A 114 8.88 -1.36 -0.43
C GLN A 114 7.80 -1.29 -1.51
N ASP A 115 8.23 -1.52 -2.74
CA ASP A 115 7.37 -1.67 -3.91
C ASP A 115 7.83 -2.80 -4.86
N VAL A 116 8.60 -3.74 -4.31
CA VAL A 116 8.96 -5.00 -4.97
C VAL A 116 7.68 -5.76 -5.35
N GLY A 117 7.65 -6.31 -6.55
CA GLY A 117 6.42 -6.92 -7.12
C GLY A 117 5.44 -5.91 -7.71
N TRP A 118 5.65 -4.61 -7.45
CA TRP A 118 4.85 -3.56 -8.06
C TRP A 118 5.59 -2.79 -9.16
N ARG A 119 6.71 -2.16 -8.82
CA ARG A 119 7.50 -1.34 -9.77
C ARG A 119 8.69 -2.07 -10.36
N LYS A 120 9.19 -3.06 -9.68
CA LYS A 120 10.34 -3.89 -10.07
C LYS A 120 10.17 -5.30 -9.50
N GLY A 121 10.69 -6.28 -10.21
CA GLY A 121 10.59 -7.69 -9.81
C GLY A 121 9.17 -8.24 -9.91
N SER A 122 8.96 -9.38 -9.30
CA SER A 122 7.69 -10.06 -9.14
C SER A 122 7.20 -10.00 -7.69
N THR A 123 5.95 -10.39 -7.45
CA THR A 123 5.43 -10.54 -6.07
C THR A 123 6.17 -11.61 -5.28
N ASP A 124 6.72 -12.61 -5.94
CA ASP A 124 7.51 -13.68 -5.30
C ASP A 124 8.84 -13.16 -4.72
N ASP A 125 9.35 -12.04 -5.25
CA ASP A 125 10.59 -11.41 -4.77
C ASP A 125 10.43 -10.72 -3.40
N VAL A 126 9.22 -10.61 -2.87
CA VAL A 126 8.97 -10.08 -1.51
C VAL A 126 9.65 -10.95 -0.46
N ALA A 127 9.54 -12.27 -0.59
CA ALA A 127 10.23 -13.22 0.29
C ALA A 127 11.75 -13.10 0.19
N VAL A 128 12.27 -12.93 -1.03
CA VAL A 128 13.71 -12.73 -1.26
C VAL A 128 14.21 -11.45 -0.58
N TRP A 129 13.50 -10.35 -0.77
CA TRP A 129 13.82 -9.09 -0.10
C TRP A 129 13.79 -9.21 1.43
N ARG A 130 12.75 -9.83 1.98
CA ARG A 130 12.60 -10.07 3.42
C ARG A 130 13.78 -10.87 3.99
N ASN A 131 14.20 -11.93 3.29
CA ASN A 131 15.33 -12.76 3.72
C ASN A 131 16.67 -12.01 3.62
N GLN A 132 16.86 -11.17 2.61
CA GLN A 132 18.04 -10.31 2.50
C GLN A 132 18.08 -9.27 3.63
N LEU A 133 16.94 -8.67 3.97
CA LEU A 133 16.84 -7.73 5.09
C LEU A 133 17.24 -8.41 6.41
N GLN A 134 16.72 -9.59 6.68
CA GLN A 134 17.08 -10.37 7.87
C GLN A 134 18.56 -10.73 7.90
N LYS A 135 19.13 -11.15 6.77
CA LYS A 135 20.56 -11.48 6.67
C LYS A 135 21.46 -10.28 6.95
N ASN A 136 21.10 -9.12 6.41
CA ASN A 136 21.92 -7.91 6.54
C ASN A 136 21.73 -7.21 7.88
N TRP A 137 20.57 -7.35 8.51
CA TRP A 137 20.13 -6.57 9.66
C TRP A 137 19.34 -7.42 10.67
N SER A 138 19.87 -8.59 11.05
CA SER A 138 19.17 -9.58 11.88
C SER A 138 18.66 -9.05 13.22
N ASN A 139 19.29 -8.03 13.77
CA ASN A 139 18.94 -7.44 15.06
C ASN A 139 18.11 -6.14 14.92
N LEU A 140 17.84 -5.69 13.68
CA LEU A 140 17.11 -4.45 13.44
C LEU A 140 15.61 -4.77 13.30
N ARG A 141 14.86 -4.45 14.34
CA ARG A 141 13.40 -4.44 14.23
C ARG A 141 12.97 -3.22 13.44
N SER A 142 12.38 -3.44 12.30
CA SER A 142 11.96 -2.37 11.39
C SER A 142 10.47 -2.46 11.07
N GLY A 143 9.90 -1.37 10.60
CA GLY A 143 8.57 -1.36 10.01
C GLY A 143 8.65 -1.50 8.49
N VAL A 144 7.53 -1.74 7.86
CA VAL A 144 7.41 -1.77 6.39
C VAL A 144 6.23 -0.93 5.91
N CYS A 145 6.50 -0.05 4.95
CA CYS A 145 5.48 0.70 4.23
C CYS A 145 5.44 0.22 2.78
N TYR A 146 4.29 -0.21 2.30
CA TYR A 146 4.12 -0.72 0.94
C TYR A 146 2.77 -0.32 0.33
N GLY A 147 2.69 -0.40 -1.01
CA GLY A 147 1.46 -0.13 -1.74
C GLY A 147 1.61 -0.38 -3.23
N GLY A 148 0.52 -0.75 -3.84
CA GLY A 148 0.41 -1.00 -5.28
C GLY A 148 -0.87 -0.41 -5.84
N SER A 149 -0.83 0.07 -7.08
CA SER A 149 -2.01 0.71 -7.69
C SER A 149 -2.95 -0.32 -8.31
N GLY A 150 -4.25 -0.05 -8.18
CA GLY A 150 -5.31 -0.76 -8.87
C GLY A 150 -6.49 0.17 -9.11
N PHE A 151 -7.07 0.12 -10.31
CA PHE A 151 -8.27 0.87 -10.66
C PHE A 151 -9.43 -0.09 -10.88
N ILE A 152 -10.56 0.17 -10.26
CA ILE A 152 -11.77 -0.67 -10.38
C ILE A 152 -12.31 -0.77 -11.81
N GLY A 153 -12.03 0.22 -12.65
CA GLY A 153 -12.39 0.23 -14.07
C GLY A 153 -11.44 -0.56 -14.97
N HIS A 154 -10.24 -0.86 -14.49
CA HIS A 154 -9.27 -1.66 -15.24
C HIS A 154 -9.44 -3.14 -14.90
N LYS A 155 -9.76 -3.95 -15.91
CA LYS A 155 -9.96 -5.39 -15.75
C LYS A 155 -8.79 -6.16 -16.36
N SER A 156 -8.32 -7.18 -15.67
CA SER A 156 -7.32 -8.11 -16.19
C SER A 156 -8.01 -9.27 -16.89
N TYR A 157 -7.86 -9.34 -18.22
CA TYR A 157 -8.28 -10.48 -19.02
C TYR A 157 -7.08 -11.29 -19.52
N THR A 158 -5.89 -10.87 -19.18
CA THR A 158 -4.62 -11.56 -19.47
C THR A 158 -3.82 -11.74 -18.19
N ALA A 159 -3.09 -12.82 -18.09
CA ALA A 159 -2.43 -13.28 -16.87
C ALA A 159 -1.40 -12.33 -16.26
N GLN A 160 -0.86 -11.36 -17.00
CA GLN A 160 0.15 -10.44 -16.47
C GLN A 160 0.09 -9.08 -17.17
N THR A 161 -0.18 -8.03 -16.38
CA THR A 161 0.12 -6.67 -16.78
C THR A 161 1.52 -6.32 -16.28
N ALA A 162 2.36 -5.77 -17.16
CA ALA A 162 3.73 -5.39 -16.79
C ALA A 162 3.77 -4.36 -15.65
N PRO A 163 4.77 -4.40 -14.77
CA PRO A 163 4.87 -3.50 -13.61
C PRO A 163 4.77 -2.00 -13.91
N ARG A 164 5.11 -1.58 -15.11
CA ARG A 164 5.10 -0.16 -15.53
C ARG A 164 3.99 0.16 -16.52
N SER A 165 3.00 -0.71 -16.67
CA SER A 165 1.86 -0.45 -17.55
C SER A 165 1.01 0.67 -16.97
N ASN A 166 0.43 1.50 -17.86
CA ASN A 166 -0.62 2.43 -17.49
C ASN A 166 -1.95 1.72 -17.19
N TRP A 167 -2.08 0.46 -17.60
CA TRP A 167 -3.21 -0.40 -17.29
C TRP A 167 -2.94 -1.14 -15.98
N MET A 168 -3.65 -0.75 -14.92
CA MET A 168 -3.45 -1.19 -13.54
C MET A 168 -4.73 -1.80 -13.00
N PRO A 169 -5.03 -3.08 -13.29
CA PRO A 169 -6.26 -3.70 -12.81
C PRO A 169 -6.23 -3.92 -11.29
N GLU A 170 -7.42 -3.86 -10.68
CA GLU A 170 -7.63 -4.10 -9.25
C GLU A 170 -7.08 -5.46 -8.82
N GLU A 171 -7.26 -6.49 -9.63
CA GLU A 171 -6.81 -7.86 -9.37
C GLU A 171 -5.29 -7.96 -9.14
N ARG A 172 -4.53 -7.07 -9.78
CA ARG A 172 -3.08 -7.00 -9.56
C ARG A 172 -2.73 -6.34 -8.23
N GLN A 173 -3.43 -5.27 -7.86
CA GLN A 173 -3.29 -4.66 -6.53
C GLN A 173 -3.61 -5.69 -5.45
N THR A 174 -4.70 -6.41 -5.60
CA THR A 174 -5.13 -7.47 -4.69
C THR A 174 -4.04 -8.51 -4.47
N ARG A 175 -3.50 -9.10 -5.53
CA ARG A 175 -2.40 -10.09 -5.43
C ARG A 175 -1.15 -9.52 -4.79
N PHE A 176 -0.80 -8.28 -5.10
CA PHE A 176 0.33 -7.60 -4.48
C PHE A 176 0.17 -7.54 -2.97
N HIS A 177 -0.99 -7.12 -2.48
CA HIS A 177 -1.27 -7.03 -1.04
C HIS A 177 -1.35 -8.41 -0.38
N GLU A 178 -1.94 -9.41 -1.04
CA GLU A 178 -1.97 -10.80 -0.55
C GLU A 178 -0.56 -11.35 -0.32
N GLU A 179 0.37 -11.14 -1.27
CA GLU A 179 1.75 -11.62 -1.13
C GLU A 179 2.53 -10.89 -0.04
N TYR A 180 2.31 -9.58 0.13
CA TYR A 180 2.91 -8.84 1.24
C TYR A 180 2.39 -9.33 2.59
N VAL A 181 1.10 -9.49 2.74
CA VAL A 181 0.49 -10.05 3.96
C VAL A 181 1.06 -11.43 4.26
N LYS A 182 1.09 -12.33 3.29
CA LYS A 182 1.62 -13.69 3.45
C LYS A 182 3.07 -13.72 3.94
N ASN A 183 3.92 -12.81 3.46
CA ASN A 183 5.34 -12.79 3.76
C ASN A 183 5.71 -11.96 5.00
N LEU A 184 4.85 -11.04 5.44
CA LEU A 184 5.20 -10.08 6.50
C LEU A 184 4.32 -10.20 7.75
N GLN A 185 3.14 -10.80 7.63
CA GLN A 185 2.25 -10.95 8.78
C GLN A 185 2.84 -11.92 9.80
N ASN A 186 2.83 -11.53 11.06
CA ASN A 186 3.40 -12.29 12.18
C ASN A 186 4.93 -12.53 12.10
N ASP A 187 5.64 -11.79 11.27
CA ASP A 187 7.09 -11.83 11.22
C ASP A 187 7.68 -10.93 12.31
N SER A 188 8.41 -11.52 13.25
CA SER A 188 9.02 -10.83 14.38
C SER A 188 10.10 -9.80 13.99
N LEU A 189 10.55 -9.80 12.73
CA LEU A 189 11.45 -8.78 12.18
C LEU A 189 10.76 -7.42 12.08
N PHE A 190 9.43 -7.41 11.92
CA PHE A 190 8.68 -6.18 11.71
C PHE A 190 7.80 -5.84 12.89
N TRP A 191 7.98 -4.64 13.47
CA TRP A 191 7.15 -4.12 14.56
C TRP A 191 5.87 -3.45 14.06
N GLY A 192 5.74 -3.18 12.75
CA GLY A 192 4.55 -2.61 12.16
C GLY A 192 4.57 -2.57 10.64
N THR A 193 3.37 -2.45 10.06
CA THR A 193 3.17 -2.32 8.62
C THR A 193 2.26 -1.14 8.31
N TRP A 194 2.57 -0.41 7.23
CA TRP A 194 1.81 0.74 6.73
C TRP A 194 1.41 0.52 5.29
N ILE A 195 0.16 0.77 5.00
CA ILE A 195 -0.37 0.69 3.64
C ILE A 195 -0.38 2.08 3.02
N ASN A 196 0.25 2.22 1.89
CA ASN A 196 0.26 3.45 1.12
C ASN A 196 -0.61 3.27 -0.13
N ASN A 197 -1.89 3.77 -0.14
CA ASN A 197 -2.55 4.63 0.81
C ASN A 197 -3.94 4.11 1.17
N MET A 198 -4.63 4.79 2.10
CA MET A 198 -6.05 4.49 2.34
C MET A 198 -6.92 4.88 1.14
N PHE A 199 -6.64 6.02 0.50
CA PHE A 199 -7.44 6.54 -0.61
C PHE A 199 -6.59 6.77 -1.87
N ASP A 200 -7.21 6.60 -3.04
CA ASP A 200 -6.67 7.15 -4.28
C ASP A 200 -6.58 8.67 -4.16
N TYR A 201 -5.63 9.28 -4.84
CA TYR A 201 -5.40 10.73 -4.77
C TYR A 201 -4.97 11.32 -6.11
N GLY A 202 -5.15 12.63 -6.28
CA GLY A 202 -4.73 13.38 -7.45
C GLY A 202 -3.21 13.33 -7.65
N SER A 203 -2.75 13.09 -8.87
CA SER A 203 -1.32 13.05 -9.18
C SER A 203 -1.05 13.40 -10.63
N ALA A 204 -0.49 14.56 -10.89
CA ALA A 204 -0.12 15.02 -12.23
C ALA A 204 0.88 14.10 -12.97
N ARG A 205 1.57 13.23 -12.23
CA ARG A 205 2.54 12.27 -12.79
C ARG A 205 1.92 10.97 -13.30
N ARG A 206 0.66 10.73 -12.99
CA ARG A 206 0.00 9.49 -13.33
C ARG A 206 -0.89 9.66 -14.54
N PRO A 207 -1.05 8.64 -15.36
CA PRO A 207 -2.11 8.59 -16.35
C PRO A 207 -3.44 8.89 -15.67
N TYR A 208 -4.31 9.60 -16.34
CA TYR A 208 -5.64 10.00 -15.83
C TYR A 208 -5.62 10.97 -14.64
N GLY A 209 -4.45 11.54 -14.27
CA GLY A 209 -4.34 12.50 -13.16
C GLY A 209 -4.58 11.90 -11.77
N ILE A 210 -4.63 10.57 -11.64
CA ILE A 210 -4.94 9.86 -10.38
C ILE A 210 -3.87 8.83 -10.07
N ASN A 211 -3.42 8.79 -8.82
CA ASN A 211 -2.66 7.68 -8.27
C ASN A 211 -3.63 6.66 -7.66
N GLY A 212 -3.67 5.45 -8.20
CA GLY A 212 -4.57 4.36 -7.78
C GLY A 212 -4.00 3.48 -6.66
N GLU A 213 -3.05 3.95 -5.84
CA GLU A 213 -2.47 3.18 -4.73
C GLU A 213 -3.41 3.06 -3.51
N GLY A 214 -4.55 3.76 -3.52
CA GLY A 214 -5.54 3.67 -2.45
C GLY A 214 -6.23 2.31 -2.36
N LEU A 215 -6.65 1.95 -1.15
CA LEU A 215 -7.56 0.83 -0.90
C LEU A 215 -9.02 1.20 -1.19
N VAL A 216 -9.30 2.49 -1.23
CA VAL A 216 -10.62 3.09 -1.52
C VAL A 216 -10.43 4.12 -2.63
N THR A 217 -11.43 4.26 -3.51
CA THR A 217 -11.39 5.21 -4.62
C THR A 217 -11.31 6.66 -4.16
N ILE A 218 -10.87 7.56 -5.06
CA ILE A 218 -10.68 8.99 -4.78
C ILE A 218 -11.97 9.69 -4.29
N ASP A 219 -13.12 9.27 -4.79
CA ASP A 219 -14.44 9.76 -4.39
C ASP A 219 -14.97 9.15 -3.10
N ARG A 220 -14.20 8.27 -2.44
CA ARG A 220 -14.53 7.57 -1.19
C ARG A 220 -15.69 6.56 -1.29
N ARG A 221 -16.22 6.28 -2.44
CA ARG A 221 -17.43 5.46 -2.61
C ARG A 221 -17.13 3.97 -2.68
N GLU A 222 -16.06 3.58 -3.38
CA GLU A 222 -15.78 2.18 -3.64
C GLU A 222 -14.59 1.67 -2.83
N ARG A 223 -14.79 0.58 -2.12
CA ARG A 223 -13.75 -0.17 -1.41
C ARG A 223 -13.22 -1.27 -2.32
N LYS A 224 -11.92 -1.28 -2.59
CA LYS A 224 -11.28 -2.29 -3.43
C LYS A 224 -11.13 -3.62 -2.70
N ASP A 225 -10.83 -4.70 -3.41
CA ASP A 225 -10.66 -6.03 -2.79
C ASP A 225 -9.58 -6.02 -1.69
N ALA A 226 -8.46 -5.33 -1.91
CA ALA A 226 -7.42 -5.18 -0.90
C ALA A 226 -7.89 -4.50 0.40
N TYR A 227 -8.89 -3.62 0.35
CA TYR A 227 -9.52 -3.07 1.56
C TYR A 227 -10.16 -4.18 2.41
N TYR A 228 -10.87 -5.12 1.77
CA TYR A 228 -11.53 -6.21 2.47
C TYR A 228 -10.55 -7.24 3.03
N LEU A 229 -9.38 -7.42 2.38
CA LEU A 229 -8.28 -8.19 2.94
C LEU A 229 -7.85 -7.65 4.31
N TYR A 230 -7.50 -6.36 4.38
CA TYR A 230 -7.08 -5.74 5.64
C TYR A 230 -8.21 -5.62 6.66
N ARG A 231 -9.44 -5.41 6.21
CA ARG A 231 -10.58 -5.43 7.10
C ARG A 231 -10.79 -6.81 7.74
N ALA A 232 -10.60 -7.88 6.98
CA ALA A 232 -10.69 -9.23 7.52
C ALA A 232 -9.56 -9.56 8.50
N LEU A 233 -8.36 -9.02 8.27
CA LEU A 233 -7.18 -9.28 9.09
C LEU A 233 -7.11 -8.44 10.36
N TRP A 234 -7.54 -7.18 10.31
CA TRP A 234 -7.25 -6.19 11.35
C TRP A 234 -8.48 -5.66 12.09
N ASN A 235 -9.69 -5.91 11.57
CA ASN A 235 -10.91 -5.39 12.20
C ASN A 235 -11.70 -6.49 12.90
N GLU A 236 -11.42 -6.70 14.16
CA GLU A 236 -12.11 -7.69 15.01
C GLU A 236 -13.56 -7.27 15.35
N ARG A 237 -13.87 -5.97 15.28
CA ARG A 237 -15.18 -5.44 15.65
C ARG A 237 -16.26 -5.65 14.57
N LYS A 238 -15.85 -5.81 13.32
CA LYS A 238 -16.78 -5.93 12.19
C LYS A 238 -16.46 -7.19 11.39
N PRO A 239 -17.32 -8.19 11.44
CA PRO A 239 -17.15 -9.42 10.66
C PRO A 239 -17.03 -9.09 9.18
N THR A 240 -16.16 -9.80 8.49
CA THR A 240 -15.90 -9.63 7.07
C THR A 240 -16.05 -10.95 6.35
N LEU A 241 -16.89 -10.94 5.33
CA LEU A 241 -16.96 -11.96 4.30
C LEU A 241 -16.99 -11.25 2.94
N HIS A 242 -16.08 -11.60 2.03
CA HIS A 242 -15.95 -10.91 0.75
C HIS A 242 -15.45 -11.85 -0.34
N ILE A 243 -16.21 -11.95 -1.43
CA ILE A 243 -15.80 -12.65 -2.64
C ILE A 243 -14.86 -11.74 -3.42
N VAL A 244 -13.63 -12.18 -3.64
CA VAL A 244 -12.58 -11.44 -4.35
C VAL A 244 -12.91 -11.41 -5.85
N ASP A 245 -12.51 -10.31 -6.52
CA ASP A 245 -12.67 -10.12 -7.97
C ASP A 245 -14.14 -10.13 -8.43
N LYS A 246 -15.08 -9.83 -7.56
CA LYS A 246 -16.52 -9.83 -7.91
C LYS A 246 -16.93 -8.72 -8.86
N ARG A 247 -16.16 -7.59 -8.93
CA ARG A 247 -16.43 -6.51 -9.89
C ARG A 247 -16.15 -6.90 -11.34
N ARG A 248 -15.35 -7.92 -11.57
CA ARG A 248 -15.15 -8.52 -12.88
C ARG A 248 -16.28 -9.52 -13.17
N SER A 249 -17.51 -9.08 -13.25
CA SER A 249 -18.69 -9.92 -13.42
C SER A 249 -18.71 -10.67 -14.76
N LEU A 250 -18.12 -10.09 -15.82
CA LEU A 250 -17.93 -10.79 -17.09
C LEU A 250 -16.62 -11.59 -17.06
N ARG A 251 -16.68 -12.89 -17.29
CA ARG A 251 -15.58 -13.83 -17.27
C ARG A 251 -15.24 -14.31 -18.68
N ASP A 252 -13.95 -14.33 -19.00
CA ASP A 252 -13.40 -14.81 -20.27
C ASP A 252 -13.10 -16.31 -20.29
N ARG A 253 -13.26 -16.99 -19.14
CA ARG A 253 -13.01 -18.42 -18.96
C ARG A 253 -14.18 -19.06 -18.24
N ASN A 254 -14.51 -20.26 -18.67
CA ASN A 254 -15.54 -21.09 -18.04
C ASN A 254 -15.02 -21.87 -16.82
N ARG A 255 -13.71 -21.99 -16.65
CA ARG A 255 -13.10 -22.69 -15.51
C ARG A 255 -12.22 -21.76 -14.70
N GLN A 256 -12.52 -21.58 -13.41
CA GLN A 256 -11.79 -20.69 -12.53
C GLN A 256 -11.94 -21.07 -11.06
N ALA A 257 -10.93 -20.70 -10.24
CA ALA A 257 -10.99 -20.76 -8.80
C ALA A 257 -11.56 -19.44 -8.26
N PHE A 258 -12.21 -19.53 -7.11
CA PHE A 258 -12.73 -18.39 -6.36
C PHE A 258 -11.91 -18.16 -5.10
N SER A 259 -11.65 -16.91 -4.77
CA SER A 259 -11.06 -16.53 -3.49
C SER A 259 -12.07 -15.76 -2.65
N VAL A 260 -12.04 -16.01 -1.33
CA VAL A 260 -12.92 -15.37 -0.35
C VAL A 260 -12.09 -14.93 0.85
N TYR A 261 -12.29 -13.69 1.29
CA TYR A 261 -11.79 -13.23 2.58
C TYR A 261 -12.85 -13.41 3.64
N SER A 262 -12.50 -14.06 4.74
CA SER A 262 -13.40 -14.31 5.86
C SER A 262 -12.68 -14.16 7.20
N SER A 263 -13.19 -13.28 8.07
CA SER A 263 -12.75 -13.17 9.47
C SER A 263 -13.61 -14.00 10.44
N VAL A 264 -14.65 -14.68 9.93
CA VAL A 264 -15.63 -15.41 10.74
C VAL A 264 -15.56 -16.95 10.55
N GLY A 265 -14.40 -17.44 10.10
CA GLY A 265 -14.15 -18.85 9.86
C GLY A 265 -14.26 -19.27 8.41
N ALA A 266 -14.20 -20.57 8.16
CA ALA A 266 -14.21 -21.14 6.82
C ALA A 266 -15.55 -20.88 6.12
N PRO A 267 -15.54 -20.23 4.93
CA PRO A 267 -16.77 -20.01 4.18
C PRO A 267 -17.20 -21.26 3.42
N THR A 268 -18.50 -21.42 3.25
CA THR A 268 -19.09 -22.29 2.24
C THR A 268 -19.37 -21.50 0.98
N LEU A 269 -18.89 -21.98 -0.15
CA LEU A 269 -19.11 -21.34 -1.45
C LEU A 269 -20.18 -22.12 -2.24
N PHE A 270 -21.15 -21.40 -2.77
CA PHE A 270 -22.16 -21.92 -3.70
C PHE A 270 -21.92 -21.32 -5.08
N VAL A 271 -21.86 -22.16 -6.10
CA VAL A 271 -21.73 -21.76 -7.51
C VAL A 271 -22.93 -22.32 -8.28
N GLY A 272 -23.95 -21.51 -8.50
CA GLY A 272 -25.24 -21.98 -8.93
C GLY A 272 -25.89 -22.88 -7.88
N ALA A 273 -26.15 -24.14 -8.22
CA ALA A 273 -26.67 -25.14 -7.30
C ALA A 273 -25.58 -25.94 -6.56
N ASP A 274 -24.33 -25.84 -6.98
CA ASP A 274 -23.24 -26.66 -6.46
C ASP A 274 -22.61 -26.03 -5.22
N THR A 275 -22.33 -26.87 -4.23
CA THR A 275 -21.51 -26.51 -3.06
C THR A 275 -20.06 -26.81 -3.34
N VAL A 276 -19.19 -25.81 -3.16
CA VAL A 276 -17.77 -25.89 -3.46
C VAL A 276 -16.96 -25.72 -2.18
N ALA A 277 -16.06 -26.66 -1.92
CA ALA A 277 -15.17 -26.61 -0.78
C ALA A 277 -14.18 -25.46 -0.89
N MET A 278 -13.87 -24.83 0.25
CA MET A 278 -12.90 -23.76 0.36
C MET A 278 -11.74 -24.19 1.25
N THR A 279 -10.51 -24.04 0.77
CA THR A 279 -9.30 -24.33 1.53
C THR A 279 -8.64 -23.03 1.98
N GLN A 280 -8.31 -22.95 3.26
CA GLN A 280 -7.54 -21.82 3.79
C GLN A 280 -6.09 -21.91 3.33
N TYR A 281 -5.56 -20.86 2.70
CA TYR A 281 -4.18 -20.81 2.23
C TYR A 281 -3.34 -19.72 2.94
N ALA A 282 -4.00 -18.78 3.61
CA ALA A 282 -3.37 -17.78 4.48
C ALA A 282 -4.40 -17.29 5.52
N ALA A 283 -3.97 -16.47 6.46
CA ALA A 283 -4.87 -15.88 7.46
C ALA A 283 -6.04 -15.15 6.79
N CYS A 284 -7.28 -15.49 7.16
CA CYS A 284 -8.52 -14.93 6.60
C CYS A 284 -8.70 -15.10 5.08
N GLN A 285 -7.89 -15.91 4.41
CA GLN A 285 -7.89 -16.10 2.96
C GLN A 285 -8.19 -17.55 2.60
N TYR A 286 -9.26 -17.73 1.83
CA TYR A 286 -9.76 -19.04 1.41
C TYR A 286 -9.84 -19.11 -0.11
N ARG A 287 -9.59 -20.29 -0.67
CA ARG A 287 -9.64 -20.52 -2.11
C ARG A 287 -10.30 -21.85 -2.43
N SER A 288 -11.12 -21.86 -3.49
CA SER A 288 -11.69 -23.08 -4.04
C SER A 288 -10.73 -23.73 -5.03
N ASP A 289 -10.94 -25.01 -5.31
CA ASP A 289 -10.48 -25.60 -6.57
C ASP A 289 -11.12 -24.92 -7.77
N SER A 290 -10.61 -25.21 -8.97
CA SER A 290 -11.19 -24.70 -10.20
C SER A 290 -12.54 -25.32 -10.47
N VAL A 291 -13.57 -24.49 -10.56
CA VAL A 291 -14.95 -24.86 -10.81
C VAL A 291 -15.33 -24.44 -12.23
N GLU A 292 -16.11 -25.25 -12.91
CA GLU A 292 -16.68 -24.89 -14.21
C GLU A 292 -17.94 -24.04 -14.01
N ILE A 293 -18.02 -22.94 -14.77
CA ILE A 293 -19.16 -22.03 -14.80
C ILE A 293 -19.60 -21.83 -16.24
N GLN A 294 -20.91 -21.77 -16.49
CA GLN A 294 -21.49 -21.60 -17.83
C GLN A 294 -22.59 -20.54 -17.81
N GLY A 295 -22.68 -19.76 -18.88
CA GLY A 295 -23.72 -18.78 -19.04
C GLY A 295 -23.75 -17.72 -17.94
N ILE A 296 -24.87 -17.59 -17.26
CA ILE A 296 -25.07 -16.71 -16.10
C ILE A 296 -25.16 -17.58 -14.85
N VAL A 297 -24.32 -17.32 -13.87
CA VAL A 297 -24.26 -18.08 -12.61
C VAL A 297 -24.21 -17.14 -11.42
N GLN A 298 -24.95 -17.44 -10.37
CA GLN A 298 -24.83 -16.78 -9.09
C GLN A 298 -23.75 -17.48 -8.27
N VAL A 299 -22.82 -16.71 -7.72
CA VAL A 299 -21.81 -17.18 -6.74
C VAL A 299 -22.13 -16.54 -5.42
N LYS A 300 -22.24 -17.37 -4.35
CA LYS A 300 -22.59 -16.95 -3.01
C LYS A 300 -21.63 -17.57 -2.01
N ALA A 301 -21.04 -16.76 -1.15
CA ALA A 301 -20.27 -17.22 -0.01
C ALA A 301 -21.06 -17.00 1.28
N VAL A 302 -21.00 -17.95 2.22
CA VAL A 302 -21.66 -17.90 3.51
C VAL A 302 -20.68 -18.35 4.60
N ALA A 303 -20.58 -17.58 5.68
CA ALA A 303 -19.82 -17.95 6.87
C ALA A 303 -20.48 -17.34 8.12
N GLY A 304 -20.93 -18.17 9.05
CA GLY A 304 -21.79 -17.72 10.16
C GLY A 304 -23.03 -16.98 9.64
N GLU A 305 -23.28 -15.81 10.15
CA GLU A 305 -24.39 -14.93 9.72
C GLU A 305 -24.03 -14.06 8.51
N GLN A 306 -22.77 -14.12 8.05
CA GLN A 306 -22.33 -13.29 6.94
C GLN A 306 -22.61 -13.97 5.60
N CYS A 307 -23.00 -13.14 4.63
CA CYS A 307 -23.26 -13.55 3.26
C CYS A 307 -22.70 -12.52 2.28
N ASP A 308 -22.02 -12.97 1.24
CA ASP A 308 -21.65 -12.15 0.09
C ASP A 308 -21.99 -12.88 -1.20
N SER A 309 -22.41 -12.16 -2.24
CA SER A 309 -22.81 -12.76 -3.49
C SER A 309 -22.50 -11.88 -4.71
N VAL A 310 -22.40 -12.55 -5.85
CA VAL A 310 -22.23 -11.89 -7.16
C VAL A 310 -22.85 -12.73 -8.26
N THR A 311 -23.42 -12.10 -9.26
CA THR A 311 -23.83 -12.76 -10.50
C THR A 311 -22.73 -12.60 -11.54
N LEU A 312 -22.22 -13.73 -12.04
CA LEU A 312 -21.19 -13.78 -13.07
C LEU A 312 -21.79 -14.19 -14.41
N ARG A 313 -21.18 -13.71 -15.48
CA ARG A 313 -21.51 -14.09 -16.85
C ARG A 313 -20.26 -14.57 -17.56
N VAL A 314 -20.30 -15.75 -18.16
CA VAL A 314 -19.24 -16.26 -19.04
C VAL A 314 -19.54 -15.83 -20.49
N GLY A 315 -18.57 -15.24 -21.16
CA GLY A 315 -18.75 -14.79 -22.53
C GLY A 315 -17.47 -14.20 -23.13
N ASN A 316 -17.54 -13.87 -24.41
CA ASN A 316 -16.42 -13.22 -25.07
C ASN A 316 -16.19 -11.82 -24.50
N VAL A 317 -15.05 -11.64 -23.89
CA VAL A 317 -14.60 -10.33 -23.41
C VAL A 317 -13.85 -9.63 -24.55
N LEU A 318 -14.36 -8.50 -25.00
CA LEU A 318 -13.62 -7.64 -25.91
C LEU A 318 -12.35 -7.16 -25.18
N LYS A 319 -11.20 -7.67 -25.59
CA LYS A 319 -9.92 -7.17 -25.05
C LYS A 319 -9.80 -5.69 -25.40
N PRO A 320 -9.52 -4.81 -24.43
CA PRO A 320 -9.36 -3.40 -24.75
C PRO A 320 -8.25 -3.25 -25.80
N LYS A 321 -8.56 -2.54 -26.89
CA LYS A 321 -7.55 -2.16 -27.87
C LYS A 321 -6.46 -1.39 -27.10
N ARG A 322 -5.19 -1.77 -27.27
CA ARG A 322 -4.07 -1.00 -26.72
C ARG A 322 -4.23 0.44 -27.19
N GLN A 323 -4.58 1.34 -26.28
CA GLN A 323 -4.50 2.75 -26.61
C GLN A 323 -3.01 3.08 -26.82
N PRO A 324 -2.63 3.71 -27.92
CA PRO A 324 -1.27 4.16 -28.12
C PRO A 324 -0.91 5.11 -26.95
N VAL A 325 0.18 4.82 -26.27
CA VAL A 325 0.72 5.73 -25.27
C VAL A 325 1.00 7.05 -25.99
N PRO A 326 0.42 8.18 -25.57
CA PRO A 326 0.76 9.47 -26.16
C PRO A 326 2.27 9.61 -26.12
N ARG A 327 2.93 9.74 -27.27
CA ARG A 327 4.35 10.09 -27.31
C ARG A 327 4.47 11.42 -26.59
N ARG A 328 5.27 11.48 -25.52
CA ARG A 328 5.70 12.76 -24.95
C ARG A 328 6.33 13.54 -26.09
N THR A 329 5.69 14.59 -26.54
CA THR A 329 6.34 15.61 -27.35
C THR A 329 7.48 16.14 -26.48
N ALA A 330 8.70 15.97 -26.95
CA ALA A 330 9.86 16.60 -26.34
C ALA A 330 9.55 18.10 -26.24
N GLY A 331 9.52 18.62 -25.01
CA GLY A 331 9.45 20.06 -24.82
C GLY A 331 10.63 20.73 -25.55
N PRO A 332 10.50 22.00 -25.96
CA PRO A 332 11.56 22.68 -26.67
C PRO A 332 12.86 22.59 -25.89
N GLN A 333 13.90 22.08 -26.54
CA GLN A 333 15.27 22.17 -26.01
C GLN A 333 15.57 23.64 -25.82
N GLN A 334 15.71 24.10 -24.59
CA GLN A 334 16.34 25.35 -24.32
C GLN A 334 17.81 25.22 -24.73
N THR A 335 18.14 25.80 -25.88
CA THR A 335 19.50 26.11 -26.25
C THR A 335 19.95 27.32 -25.43
N ASN A 336 21.04 27.13 -24.74
CA ASN A 336 21.98 27.95 -23.95
C ASN A 336 21.90 27.74 -22.45
#